data_4543a1c878b1209a91df95971690531d
#
_entry.id   4543a1c878b1209a91df95971690531d
#
_cell.length_a   1.000
_cell.length_b   1.000
_cell.length_c   1.000
_cell.angle_alpha   90.00
_cell.angle_beta   90.00
_cell.angle_gamma   90.00
#
_symmetry.space_group_name_H-M   'P 1'
#
loop_
_entity.id
_entity.type
_entity.pdbx_description
1 polymer ?
#
loop_
_entity_poly.entity_id
_entity_poly.type
_entity_poly.pdbx_seq_one_letter_code
_entity_poly.pdbx_strand_id
1 'polypeptide(L)'
;MNGALDLILLDPHEDGIRSLLTQGAGAERSAYMLFGRADIEADPWTKITRTRLVSHAFLELDSDDLVSSSTRHVTWQTDGFMRLLGDALSKNLLPAIVHTHPKGRASFSKQDDQNEAELARTALIKGAAGLISIVIAGDGEIATRIWMSKDNPTDIRRVLHTGPRLNLTCDDDNSLPFLERQARLFGEHTTQLLTKFRCGIAGGGATGSAVLPLLMRLGIREAVMFEKDRVEETNLNRLHGARQEDVVKKAFKADIHARTVNEADLGMSLVTMDAWAGDPSTRDALKSCDVIFCCTDDHAGRLFLNRFARFYGIPVIDVGLAMQRRTDQSFDLFARVSTLVPGHSCLLCGGFIDPRRAREEVLRRNDPDAYEQLKLEAYVLGEGDPSPAVVTFTSEAASMAVNEWLTGVTGFAGPSGMLPTRFRRFHARDERFPRIPSQPGCPCCVAPMTLGRGDVKPFLDMVT
;
A
#
# COMPACT_ATOMS: atom_id res chain seq x y z
N MET A 1 -11.14 16.35 16.33
CA MET A 1 -10.72 14.96 16.05
C MET A 1 -9.30 14.81 16.62
N ASN A 2 -9.13 13.99 17.67
CA ASN A 2 -7.81 13.74 18.29
C ASN A 2 -7.16 12.46 17.72
N GLY A 3 -7.27 12.22 16.45
CA GLY A 3 -6.71 11.04 15.80
C GLY A 3 -5.34 11.32 15.17
N ALA A 4 -4.55 10.26 14.97
CA ALA A 4 -3.29 10.35 14.22
C ALA A 4 -3.55 10.65 12.74
N LEU A 5 -2.65 11.42 12.13
CA LEU A 5 -2.70 11.81 10.71
C LEU A 5 -1.48 11.27 9.98
N ASP A 6 -1.71 10.59 8.88
CA ASP A 6 -0.68 10.11 7.95
C ASP A 6 -0.96 10.68 6.54
N LEU A 7 0.09 10.89 5.77
CA LEU A 7 -0.03 11.26 4.35
C LEU A 7 0.63 10.19 3.48
N ILE A 8 -0.01 9.82 2.40
CA ILE A 8 0.53 8.94 1.37
C ILE A 8 0.70 9.76 0.10
N LEU A 9 1.94 9.92 -0.31
CA LEU A 9 2.32 10.63 -1.53
C LEU A 9 2.71 9.63 -2.61
N LEU A 10 1.95 9.61 -3.68
CA LEU A 10 2.17 8.68 -4.79
C LEU A 10 3.21 9.23 -5.77
N ASP A 11 4.09 8.37 -6.23
CA ASP A 11 5.24 8.67 -7.10
C ASP A 11 4.92 9.64 -8.26
N PRO A 12 3.86 9.44 -9.08
CA PRO A 12 3.55 10.38 -10.16
C PRO A 12 3.22 11.80 -9.69
N HIS A 13 2.68 11.94 -8.48
CA HIS A 13 2.34 13.24 -7.91
C HIS A 13 3.55 13.87 -7.22
N GLU A 14 4.42 13.05 -6.62
CA GLU A 14 5.69 13.49 -6.06
C GLU A 14 6.63 14.02 -7.15
N ASP A 15 6.70 13.34 -8.28
CA ASP A 15 7.45 13.80 -9.44
C ASP A 15 6.98 15.18 -9.91
N GLY A 16 5.67 15.42 -9.92
CA GLY A 16 5.08 16.74 -10.17
C GLY A 16 5.57 17.79 -9.16
N ILE A 17 5.52 17.47 -7.87
CA ILE A 17 6.01 18.40 -6.82
C ILE A 17 7.50 18.68 -7.00
N ARG A 18 8.34 17.67 -7.25
CA ARG A 18 9.78 17.82 -7.44
C ARG A 18 10.14 18.62 -8.71
N SER A 19 9.31 18.53 -9.76
CA SER A 19 9.49 19.30 -10.99
C SER A 19 9.41 20.81 -10.76
N LEU A 20 8.62 21.27 -9.76
CA LEU A 20 8.54 22.68 -9.40
C LEU A 20 9.89 23.27 -8.96
N LEU A 21 10.74 22.47 -8.29
CA LEU A 21 12.07 22.91 -7.85
C LEU A 21 12.99 23.19 -9.06
N THR A 22 12.89 22.37 -10.11
CA THR A 22 13.74 22.50 -11.30
C THR A 22 13.28 23.60 -12.25
N GLN A 23 11.98 23.87 -12.30
CA GLN A 23 11.39 24.89 -13.18
C GLN A 23 11.59 26.33 -12.67
N GLY A 24 11.82 26.49 -11.35
CA GLY A 24 11.74 27.79 -10.68
C GLY A 24 12.95 28.72 -10.85
N ALA A 25 14.08 28.28 -11.43
CA ALA A 25 15.32 29.09 -11.50
C ALA A 25 15.69 29.78 -10.15
N GLY A 26 15.30 29.16 -9.03
CA GLY A 26 15.52 29.69 -7.66
C GLY A 26 14.43 30.60 -7.11
N ALA A 27 13.33 30.83 -7.84
CA ALA A 27 12.12 31.43 -7.33
C ALA A 27 11.16 30.35 -6.76
N GLU A 28 10.34 30.73 -5.79
CA GLU A 28 9.30 29.85 -5.27
C GLU A 28 8.25 29.57 -6.35
N ARG A 29 7.84 28.34 -6.42
CA ARG A 29 6.79 27.84 -7.31
C ARG A 29 5.68 27.22 -6.50
N SER A 30 4.50 27.14 -7.08
CA SER A 30 3.36 26.49 -6.43
C SER A 30 2.54 25.66 -7.40
N ALA A 31 1.75 24.77 -6.83
CA ALA A 31 0.80 23.92 -7.54
C ALA A 31 -0.39 23.62 -6.62
N TYR A 32 -1.42 23.03 -7.19
CA TYR A 32 -2.55 22.47 -6.47
C TYR A 32 -2.48 20.94 -6.47
N MET A 33 -3.11 20.34 -5.45
CA MET A 33 -3.31 18.89 -5.42
C MET A 33 -4.71 18.56 -4.89
N LEU A 34 -5.12 17.33 -5.18
CA LEU A 34 -6.30 16.72 -4.59
C LEU A 34 -5.89 15.48 -3.81
N PHE A 35 -6.56 15.25 -2.67
CA PHE A 35 -6.30 14.11 -1.80
C PHE A 35 -7.60 13.36 -1.50
N GLY A 36 -7.53 12.03 -1.58
CA GLY A 36 -8.53 11.15 -1.01
C GLY A 36 -8.31 11.00 0.50
N ARG A 37 -9.38 10.67 1.22
CA ARG A 37 -9.37 10.45 2.65
C ARG A 37 -9.70 9.01 2.97
N ALA A 38 -8.94 8.39 3.85
CA ALA A 38 -9.17 7.05 4.37
C ALA A 38 -9.23 7.10 5.89
N ASP A 39 -10.43 6.88 6.44
CA ASP A 39 -10.66 6.89 7.88
C ASP A 39 -10.51 5.48 8.46
N ILE A 40 -9.82 5.39 9.57
CA ILE A 40 -9.58 4.21 10.37
C ILE A 40 -10.20 4.50 11.74
N GLU A 41 -11.28 3.80 12.06
CA GLU A 41 -12.01 4.01 13.32
C GLU A 41 -11.23 3.45 14.51
N ALA A 42 -10.55 2.31 14.30
CA ALA A 42 -9.74 1.65 15.31
C ALA A 42 -8.46 1.07 14.70
N ASP A 43 -7.35 1.79 14.87
CA ASP A 43 -6.02 1.28 14.50
C ASP A 43 -5.75 -0.05 15.21
N PRO A 44 -5.30 -1.11 14.52
CA PRO A 44 -5.21 -2.46 15.09
C PRO A 44 -4.23 -2.58 16.27
N TRP A 45 -3.25 -1.70 16.38
CA TRP A 45 -2.24 -1.71 17.45
C TRP A 45 -2.54 -0.70 18.54
N THR A 46 -2.80 0.54 18.19
CA THR A 46 -2.98 1.65 19.15
C THR A 46 -4.43 1.83 19.61
N LYS A 47 -5.40 1.25 18.88
CA LYS A 47 -6.86 1.39 19.12
C LYS A 47 -7.42 2.81 19.01
N ILE A 48 -6.60 3.78 18.58
CA ILE A 48 -7.04 5.16 18.34
C ILE A 48 -7.53 5.34 16.91
N THR A 49 -8.33 6.38 16.70
CA THR A 49 -8.72 6.79 15.34
C THR A 49 -7.50 7.31 14.58
N ARG A 50 -7.47 7.05 13.27
CA ARG A 50 -6.44 7.53 12.35
C ARG A 50 -7.07 7.96 11.04
N THR A 51 -6.54 8.97 10.41
CA THR A 51 -6.90 9.35 9.05
C THR A 51 -5.66 9.32 8.17
N ARG A 52 -5.75 8.65 7.01
CA ARG A 52 -4.73 8.68 5.96
C ARG A 52 -5.21 9.54 4.81
N LEU A 53 -4.38 10.48 4.39
CA LEU A 53 -4.60 11.36 3.26
C LEU A 53 -3.78 10.84 2.09
N VAL A 54 -4.42 10.48 0.99
CA VAL A 54 -3.76 9.84 -0.16
C VAL A 54 -3.79 10.80 -1.34
N SER A 55 -2.65 11.11 -1.92
CA SER A 55 -2.60 12.01 -3.08
C SER A 55 -3.35 11.40 -4.28
N HIS A 56 -4.27 12.19 -4.88
CA HIS A 56 -5.13 11.76 -5.98
C HIS A 56 -4.73 12.39 -7.31
N ALA A 57 -4.40 13.66 -7.30
CA ALA A 57 -3.99 14.40 -8.50
C ALA A 57 -3.04 15.53 -8.15
N PHE A 58 -2.08 15.77 -9.05
CA PHE A 58 -1.24 16.96 -9.09
C PHE A 58 -1.74 17.86 -10.23
N LEU A 59 -1.91 19.15 -9.96
CA LEU A 59 -2.48 20.13 -10.87
C LEU A 59 -1.50 21.30 -10.99
N GLU A 60 -0.85 21.41 -12.12
CA GLU A 60 -0.02 22.59 -12.42
C GLU A 60 -0.89 23.85 -12.43
N LEU A 61 -0.30 24.95 -11.94
CA LEU A 61 -0.96 26.25 -12.03
C LEU A 61 -0.78 26.84 -13.42
N ASP A 62 -1.85 27.35 -13.98
CA ASP A 62 -1.79 28.19 -15.16
C ASP A 62 -1.05 29.52 -14.83
N SER A 63 -0.41 30.13 -15.83
CA SER A 63 0.28 31.41 -15.67
C SER A 63 -0.60 32.50 -15.05
N ASP A 64 -1.90 32.42 -15.31
CA ASP A 64 -2.91 33.37 -14.87
C ASP A 64 -3.35 33.14 -13.41
N ASP A 65 -3.00 32.00 -12.81
CA ASP A 65 -3.34 31.66 -11.42
C ASP A 65 -2.34 32.20 -10.38
N LEU A 66 -1.25 32.81 -10.82
CA LEU A 66 -0.24 33.41 -9.96
C LEU A 66 -0.33 34.94 -9.99
N VAL A 67 -0.50 35.57 -8.83
CA VAL A 67 -0.45 37.03 -8.67
C VAL A 67 1.00 37.51 -8.65
N SER A 68 1.83 36.82 -7.87
CA SER A 68 3.25 37.11 -7.77
C SER A 68 4.03 35.88 -7.28
N SER A 69 5.25 35.75 -7.77
CA SER A 69 6.23 34.77 -7.33
C SER A 69 7.57 35.48 -7.15
N SER A 70 8.22 35.27 -6.01
CA SER A 70 9.55 35.78 -5.71
C SER A 70 10.40 34.70 -5.04
N THR A 71 11.60 35.01 -4.63
CA THR A 71 12.47 34.08 -3.88
C THR A 71 12.02 33.89 -2.42
N ARG A 72 10.91 34.49 -1.99
CA ARG A 72 10.45 34.51 -0.59
C ARG A 72 8.93 34.39 -0.39
N HIS A 73 8.12 34.46 -1.45
CA HIS A 73 6.66 34.31 -1.33
C HIS A 73 6.00 33.97 -2.64
N VAL A 74 4.90 33.27 -2.55
CA VAL A 74 3.93 33.00 -3.60
C VAL A 74 2.56 33.49 -3.17
N THR A 75 1.85 34.16 -4.09
CA THR A 75 0.47 34.61 -3.88
C THR A 75 -0.41 34.04 -4.98
N TRP A 76 -1.47 33.34 -4.58
CA TRP A 76 -2.42 32.70 -5.49
C TRP A 76 -3.56 33.65 -5.88
N GLN A 77 -4.06 33.49 -7.11
CA GLN A 77 -5.31 34.14 -7.50
C GLN A 77 -6.51 33.42 -6.88
N THR A 78 -7.50 34.18 -6.47
CA THR A 78 -8.73 33.67 -5.86
C THR A 78 -9.47 32.73 -6.81
N ASP A 79 -9.51 33.03 -8.10
CA ASP A 79 -10.26 32.26 -9.09
C ASP A 79 -9.68 30.84 -9.29
N GLY A 80 -8.36 30.68 -9.34
CA GLY A 80 -7.71 29.36 -9.42
C GLY A 80 -8.00 28.50 -8.20
N PHE A 81 -7.90 29.09 -7.02
CA PHE A 81 -8.23 28.40 -5.77
C PHE A 81 -9.72 28.02 -5.69
N MET A 82 -10.63 28.86 -6.19
CA MET A 82 -12.07 28.55 -6.26
C MET A 82 -12.38 27.40 -7.23
N ARG A 83 -11.66 27.30 -8.37
CA ARG A 83 -11.76 26.13 -9.26
C ARG A 83 -11.31 24.86 -8.58
N LEU A 84 -10.16 24.89 -7.86
CA LEU A 84 -9.69 23.75 -7.06
C LEU A 84 -10.73 23.29 -6.05
N LEU A 85 -11.34 24.23 -5.31
CA LEU A 85 -12.39 23.91 -4.33
C LEU A 85 -13.63 23.28 -4.99
N GLY A 86 -14.07 23.81 -6.13
CA GLY A 86 -15.18 23.24 -6.89
C GLY A 86 -14.90 21.79 -7.31
N ASP A 87 -13.69 21.54 -7.80
CA ASP A 87 -13.23 20.20 -8.20
C ASP A 87 -13.16 19.25 -7.01
N ALA A 88 -12.55 19.68 -5.91
CA ALA A 88 -12.42 18.89 -4.69
C ALA A 88 -13.80 18.49 -4.15
N LEU A 89 -14.72 19.45 -4.01
CA LEU A 89 -16.06 19.21 -3.47
C LEU A 89 -16.89 18.29 -4.37
N SER A 90 -16.84 18.50 -5.69
CA SER A 90 -17.58 17.68 -6.65
C SER A 90 -17.16 16.21 -6.65
N LYS A 91 -15.89 15.94 -6.32
CA LYS A 91 -15.29 14.60 -6.26
C LYS A 91 -15.23 14.02 -4.85
N ASN A 92 -15.68 14.75 -3.84
CA ASN A 92 -15.53 14.42 -2.41
C ASN A 92 -14.08 14.17 -2.01
N LEU A 93 -13.18 15.05 -2.46
CA LEU A 93 -11.74 15.04 -2.16
C LEU A 93 -11.37 16.27 -1.34
N LEU A 94 -10.16 16.23 -0.76
CA LEU A 94 -9.58 17.35 -0.04
C LEU A 94 -8.71 18.20 -0.97
N PRO A 95 -8.84 19.53 -0.96
CA PRO A 95 -7.95 20.43 -1.68
C PRO A 95 -6.60 20.52 -0.97
N ALA A 96 -5.55 20.71 -1.73
CA ALA A 96 -4.22 20.95 -1.21
C ALA A 96 -3.49 22.02 -2.02
N ILE A 97 -2.65 22.78 -1.33
CA ILE A 97 -1.70 23.73 -1.90
C ILE A 97 -0.28 23.24 -1.67
N VAL A 98 0.56 23.42 -2.68
CA VAL A 98 1.98 23.07 -2.65
C VAL A 98 2.78 24.29 -3.02
N HIS A 99 3.87 24.56 -2.30
CA HIS A 99 4.86 25.54 -2.72
C HIS A 99 6.30 25.10 -2.41
N THR A 100 7.25 25.72 -3.06
CA THR A 100 8.67 25.37 -2.94
C THR A 100 9.42 26.42 -2.13
N HIS A 101 10.41 25.95 -1.34
CA HIS A 101 11.44 26.78 -0.73
C HIS A 101 12.84 26.43 -1.32
N PRO A 102 13.18 26.89 -2.53
CA PRO A 102 14.37 26.41 -3.25
C PRO A 102 15.69 26.65 -2.52
N LYS A 103 15.75 27.67 -1.66
CA LYS A 103 16.93 28.05 -0.86
C LYS A 103 16.69 27.92 0.65
N GLY A 104 15.50 27.50 1.06
CA GLY A 104 15.06 27.39 2.45
C GLY A 104 15.06 25.94 2.93
N ARG A 105 14.51 25.76 4.14
CA ARG A 105 14.20 24.45 4.71
C ARG A 105 12.75 24.09 4.43
N ALA A 106 12.40 22.82 4.56
CA ALA A 106 11.03 22.34 4.54
C ALA A 106 10.31 22.74 5.84
N SER A 107 9.92 24.00 5.94
CA SER A 107 9.22 24.55 7.11
C SER A 107 8.33 25.70 6.68
N PHE A 108 7.17 25.81 7.32
CA PHE A 108 6.23 26.90 7.06
C PHE A 108 6.69 28.20 7.74
N SER A 109 6.65 29.29 6.99
CA SER A 109 6.97 30.64 7.49
C SER A 109 5.73 31.31 8.12
N LYS A 110 5.94 32.42 8.83
CA LYS A 110 4.82 33.25 9.34
C LYS A 110 3.93 33.79 8.21
N GLN A 111 4.51 34.04 7.06
CA GLN A 111 3.76 34.50 5.89
C GLN A 111 2.87 33.39 5.33
N ASP A 112 3.39 32.13 5.30
CA ASP A 112 2.61 30.97 4.93
C ASP A 112 1.45 30.78 5.90
N ASP A 113 1.67 30.92 7.21
CA ASP A 113 0.62 30.82 8.23
C ASP A 113 -0.52 31.80 7.96
N GLN A 114 -0.21 33.05 7.61
CA GLN A 114 -1.23 34.07 7.31
C GLN A 114 -1.99 33.78 6.02
N ASN A 115 -1.28 33.50 4.94
CA ASN A 115 -1.88 33.23 3.64
C ASN A 115 -2.75 31.98 3.66
N GLU A 116 -2.23 30.92 4.26
CA GLU A 116 -2.93 29.63 4.33
C GLU A 116 -4.16 29.69 5.24
N ALA A 117 -4.12 30.45 6.34
CA ALA A 117 -5.28 30.63 7.22
C ALA A 117 -6.48 31.26 6.48
N GLU A 118 -6.24 32.20 5.57
CA GLU A 118 -7.30 32.82 4.74
C GLU A 118 -7.85 31.81 3.71
N LEU A 119 -6.97 31.04 3.05
CA LEU A 119 -7.38 29.99 2.10
C LEU A 119 -8.15 28.88 2.82
N ALA A 120 -7.67 28.44 3.99
CA ALA A 120 -8.32 27.44 4.82
C ALA A 120 -9.72 27.91 5.27
N ARG A 121 -9.84 29.17 5.72
CA ARG A 121 -11.15 29.75 6.06
C ARG A 121 -12.11 29.69 4.88
N THR A 122 -11.65 30.04 3.70
CA THR A 122 -12.45 29.98 2.46
C THR A 122 -12.87 28.55 2.15
N ALA A 123 -11.94 27.59 2.20
CA ALA A 123 -12.21 26.18 1.97
C ALA A 123 -13.28 25.62 2.93
N LEU A 124 -13.12 25.88 4.23
CA LEU A 124 -14.04 25.42 5.27
C LEU A 124 -15.44 26.05 5.12
N ILE A 125 -15.54 27.35 4.79
CA ILE A 125 -16.82 28.03 4.54
C ILE A 125 -17.53 27.41 3.32
N LYS A 126 -16.77 26.99 2.30
CA LYS A 126 -17.32 26.31 1.10
C LYS A 126 -17.69 24.86 1.34
N GLY A 127 -17.38 24.30 2.51
CA GLY A 127 -17.75 22.93 2.90
C GLY A 127 -16.64 21.89 2.71
N ALA A 128 -15.40 22.30 2.40
CA ALA A 128 -14.29 21.36 2.42
C ALA A 128 -14.01 20.86 3.85
N ALA A 129 -13.65 19.60 4.03
CA ALA A 129 -13.34 19.04 5.34
C ALA A 129 -11.98 19.51 5.89
N GLY A 130 -11.19 20.20 5.07
CA GLY A 130 -9.89 20.77 5.43
C GLY A 130 -9.14 21.26 4.21
N LEU A 131 -7.99 21.90 4.44
CA LEU A 131 -7.02 22.30 3.43
C LEU A 131 -5.65 21.71 3.80
N ILE A 132 -5.03 20.95 2.91
CA ILE A 132 -3.68 20.41 3.09
C ILE A 132 -2.67 21.42 2.54
N SER A 133 -1.56 21.60 3.25
CA SER A 133 -0.45 22.43 2.79
C SER A 133 0.83 21.61 2.77
N ILE A 134 1.61 21.74 1.68
CA ILE A 134 2.86 21.01 1.45
C ILE A 134 3.94 22.03 1.06
N VAL A 135 5.08 21.96 1.74
CA VAL A 135 6.30 22.70 1.39
C VAL A 135 7.37 21.70 1.00
N ILE A 136 8.03 21.93 -0.12
CA ILE A 136 9.23 21.18 -0.52
C ILE A 136 10.44 22.12 -0.56
N ALA A 137 11.52 21.72 0.13
CA ALA A 137 12.80 22.42 0.13
C ALA A 137 13.69 22.02 -1.05
N GLY A 138 14.74 22.81 -1.29
CA GLY A 138 15.69 22.59 -2.37
C GLY A 138 16.50 21.30 -2.27
N ASP A 139 16.63 20.72 -1.07
CA ASP A 139 17.22 19.41 -0.80
C ASP A 139 16.24 18.24 -1.01
N GLY A 140 14.97 18.56 -1.28
CA GLY A 140 13.91 17.58 -1.49
C GLY A 140 13.18 17.16 -0.21
N GLU A 141 13.50 17.73 0.96
CA GLU A 141 12.72 17.53 2.17
C GLU A 141 11.31 18.11 2.01
N ILE A 142 10.32 17.47 2.66
CA ILE A 142 8.90 17.84 2.57
C ILE A 142 8.35 18.04 3.99
N ALA A 143 7.69 19.18 4.21
CA ALA A 143 6.86 19.41 5.38
C ALA A 143 5.40 19.45 4.97
N THR A 144 4.53 18.85 5.80
CA THR A 144 3.10 18.73 5.52
C THR A 144 2.27 19.07 6.73
N ARG A 145 1.14 19.75 6.51
CA ARG A 145 0.15 20.07 7.54
C ARG A 145 -1.26 20.12 6.96
N ILE A 146 -2.26 20.06 7.82
CA ILE A 146 -3.66 20.20 7.43
C ILE A 146 -4.36 21.24 8.31
N TRP A 147 -5.16 22.09 7.70
CA TRP A 147 -6.07 23.04 8.33
C TRP A 147 -7.47 22.43 8.40
N MET A 148 -7.88 21.97 9.58
CA MET A 148 -9.26 21.50 9.85
C MET A 148 -10.06 22.55 10.63
N SER A 149 -9.44 23.64 11.03
CA SER A 149 -10.01 24.83 11.62
C SER A 149 -9.31 26.07 11.07
N LYS A 150 -9.89 27.24 11.29
CA LYS A 150 -9.32 28.53 10.83
C LYS A 150 -8.14 29.01 11.69
N ASP A 151 -7.96 28.41 12.88
CA ASP A 151 -7.07 29.01 13.88
C ASP A 151 -5.68 28.36 13.91
N ASN A 152 -5.62 27.03 13.79
CA ASN A 152 -4.35 26.31 13.85
C ASN A 152 -4.32 25.11 12.91
N PRO A 153 -3.25 24.93 12.13
CA PRO A 153 -3.01 23.70 11.38
C PRO A 153 -2.51 22.60 12.31
N THR A 154 -2.61 21.37 11.83
CA THR A 154 -2.03 20.19 12.46
C THR A 154 -0.93 19.65 11.57
N ASP A 155 0.27 19.49 12.10
CA ASP A 155 1.38 18.89 11.36
C ASP A 155 1.11 17.41 11.07
N ILE A 156 1.46 16.99 9.86
CA ILE A 156 1.42 15.58 9.44
C ILE A 156 2.87 15.09 9.40
N ARG A 157 3.27 14.34 10.45
CA ARG A 157 4.67 13.94 10.62
C ARG A 157 5.01 12.59 10.01
N ARG A 158 3.98 11.80 9.67
CA ARG A 158 4.17 10.51 9.02
C ARG A 158 3.76 10.61 7.56
N VAL A 159 4.76 10.55 6.67
CA VAL A 159 4.57 10.63 5.23
C VAL A 159 5.17 9.38 4.58
N LEU A 160 4.31 8.60 3.92
CA LEU A 160 4.71 7.44 3.13
C LEU A 160 4.77 7.83 1.65
N HIS A 161 5.93 7.75 1.04
CA HIS A 161 6.12 7.89 -0.40
C HIS A 161 5.97 6.53 -1.05
N THR A 162 5.06 6.41 -2.01
CA THR A 162 4.68 5.14 -2.63
C THR A 162 4.88 5.16 -4.13
N GLY A 163 5.81 4.34 -4.58
CA GLY A 163 6.17 4.06 -5.96
C GLY A 163 7.04 2.80 -6.04
N PRO A 164 7.80 2.60 -7.12
CA PRO A 164 8.83 1.56 -7.17
C PRO A 164 9.90 1.72 -6.08
N ARG A 165 10.14 2.95 -5.65
CA ARG A 165 10.86 3.28 -4.42
C ARG A 165 9.85 3.60 -3.33
N LEU A 166 10.18 3.19 -2.11
CA LEU A 166 9.40 3.48 -0.91
C LEU A 166 10.24 4.29 0.05
N ASN A 167 9.68 5.36 0.58
CA ASN A 167 10.30 6.12 1.65
C ASN A 167 9.26 6.43 2.72
N LEU A 168 9.68 6.43 3.97
CA LEU A 168 8.84 6.74 5.10
C LEU A 168 9.51 7.81 5.95
N THR A 169 8.90 8.98 6.04
CA THR A 169 9.29 10.02 6.98
C THR A 169 8.44 9.88 8.24
N CYS A 170 9.06 9.77 9.39
CA CYS A 170 8.38 9.73 10.69
C CYS A 170 9.34 10.11 11.81
N ASP A 171 8.79 10.58 12.93
CA ASP A 171 9.56 10.80 14.15
C ASP A 171 9.92 9.47 14.82
N ASP A 172 10.98 9.43 15.59
CA ASP A 172 11.50 8.38 16.46
C ASP A 172 12.72 7.58 15.97
N ASP A 173 13.67 7.47 16.88
CA ASP A 173 14.87 6.65 16.76
C ASP A 173 14.88 5.54 17.80
N ASN A 174 14.58 4.32 17.39
CA ASN A 174 14.75 3.13 18.23
C ASN A 174 15.67 2.12 17.55
N SER A 175 16.90 2.01 18.00
CA SER A 175 17.81 0.95 17.55
C SER A 175 17.48 -0.39 18.22
N LEU A 176 17.61 -1.47 17.48
CA LEU A 176 17.46 -2.84 17.97
C LEU A 176 18.83 -3.54 17.89
N PRO A 177 19.43 -3.96 19.03
CA PRO A 177 20.76 -4.53 19.02
C PRO A 177 20.94 -5.73 18.11
N PHE A 178 19.92 -6.59 17.94
CA PHE A 178 20.01 -7.76 17.07
C PHE A 178 20.07 -7.43 15.57
N LEU A 179 19.80 -6.16 15.17
CA LEU A 179 19.88 -5.70 13.79
C LEU A 179 21.25 -5.12 13.39
N GLU A 180 22.26 -5.17 14.27
CA GLU A 180 23.60 -4.61 14.01
C GLU A 180 24.21 -5.07 12.68
N ARG A 181 24.08 -6.35 12.33
CA ARG A 181 24.61 -6.87 11.06
C ARG A 181 23.87 -6.32 9.84
N GLN A 182 22.57 -6.09 9.98
CA GLN A 182 21.74 -5.46 8.96
C GLN A 182 22.11 -3.98 8.80
N ALA A 183 22.37 -3.29 9.91
CA ALA A 183 22.80 -1.89 9.90
C ALA A 183 24.19 -1.72 9.23
N ARG A 184 25.07 -2.69 9.32
CA ARG A 184 26.35 -2.69 8.58
C ARG A 184 26.17 -2.75 7.07
N LEU A 185 25.07 -3.33 6.57
CA LEU A 185 24.77 -3.43 5.14
C LEU A 185 23.99 -2.22 4.62
N PHE A 186 22.92 -1.83 5.32
CA PHE A 186 21.97 -0.81 4.84
C PHE A 186 22.16 0.56 5.51
N GLY A 187 23.01 0.66 6.52
CA GLY A 187 23.14 1.84 7.39
C GLY A 187 22.14 1.81 8.56
N GLU A 188 22.46 2.54 9.62
CA GLU A 188 21.61 2.61 10.84
C GLU A 188 20.25 3.22 10.53
N HIS A 189 20.23 4.37 9.87
CA HIS A 189 18.99 5.08 9.52
C HIS A 189 18.01 4.18 8.73
N THR A 190 18.47 3.53 7.66
CA THR A 190 17.63 2.63 6.84
C THR A 190 17.13 1.43 7.65
N THR A 191 17.99 0.88 8.52
CA THR A 191 17.62 -0.24 9.39
C THR A 191 16.55 0.18 10.40
N GLN A 192 16.68 1.36 11.00
CA GLN A 192 15.66 1.92 11.88
C GLN A 192 14.36 2.20 11.13
N LEU A 193 14.44 2.76 9.94
CA LEU A 193 13.28 3.03 9.09
C LEU A 193 12.47 1.75 8.80
N LEU A 194 13.13 0.63 8.51
CA LEU A 194 12.46 -0.65 8.30
C LEU A 194 11.58 -1.05 9.49
N THR A 195 12.00 -0.77 10.73
CA THR A 195 11.24 -1.12 11.94
C THR A 195 9.94 -0.34 12.10
N LYS A 196 9.77 0.77 11.36
CA LYS A 196 8.61 1.66 11.41
C LYS A 196 7.52 1.30 10.41
N PHE A 197 7.83 0.44 9.45
CA PHE A 197 6.83 -0.04 8.51
C PHE A 197 5.83 -0.97 9.19
N ARG A 198 4.56 -0.80 8.83
CA ARG A 198 3.42 -1.63 9.24
C ARG A 198 3.09 -2.61 8.13
N CYS A 199 3.25 -3.88 8.40
CA CYS A 199 3.13 -4.93 7.39
C CYS A 199 1.83 -5.71 7.52
N GLY A 200 1.10 -5.84 6.40
CA GLY A 200 -0.04 -6.76 6.28
C GLY A 200 0.37 -8.04 5.58
N ILE A 201 -0.18 -9.18 6.02
CA ILE A 201 -0.03 -10.48 5.37
C ILE A 201 -1.42 -11.04 5.10
N ALA A 202 -1.84 -11.07 3.85
CA ALA A 202 -3.12 -11.63 3.44
C ALA A 202 -2.92 -13.10 3.02
N GLY A 203 -3.41 -14.02 3.84
CA GLY A 203 -3.19 -15.46 3.74
C GLY A 203 -2.02 -15.95 4.57
N GLY A 204 -2.30 -16.71 5.64
CA GLY A 204 -1.33 -17.32 6.56
C GLY A 204 -0.95 -18.75 6.19
N GLY A 205 -1.15 -19.18 4.94
CA GLY A 205 -0.78 -20.50 4.44
C GLY A 205 0.73 -20.68 4.24
N ALA A 206 1.10 -21.53 3.29
CA ALA A 206 2.51 -21.89 3.03
C ALA A 206 3.43 -20.68 2.80
N THR A 207 3.01 -19.72 1.97
CA THR A 207 3.82 -18.54 1.63
C THR A 207 3.78 -17.50 2.74
N GLY A 208 2.60 -17.18 3.29
CA GLY A 208 2.48 -16.19 4.35
C GLY A 208 3.17 -16.60 5.65
N SER A 209 3.12 -17.90 5.98
CA SER A 209 3.87 -18.42 7.12
C SER A 209 5.40 -18.34 6.96
N ALA A 210 5.88 -18.30 5.71
CA ALA A 210 7.30 -18.07 5.41
C ALA A 210 7.66 -16.57 5.39
N VAL A 211 6.73 -15.67 4.98
CA VAL A 211 6.94 -14.21 5.01
C VAL A 211 7.08 -13.70 6.44
N LEU A 212 6.22 -14.16 7.35
CA LEU A 212 6.16 -13.68 8.74
C LEU A 212 7.51 -13.70 9.47
N PRO A 213 8.26 -14.84 9.53
CA PRO A 213 9.55 -14.90 10.22
C PRO A 213 10.62 -14.03 9.53
N LEU A 214 10.53 -13.78 8.24
CA LEU A 214 11.44 -12.87 7.54
C LEU A 214 11.20 -11.42 8.01
N LEU A 215 9.96 -10.96 8.02
CA LEU A 215 9.60 -9.62 8.49
C LEU A 215 9.98 -9.41 9.96
N MET A 216 9.70 -10.39 10.82
CA MET A 216 10.04 -10.35 12.23
C MET A 216 11.57 -10.18 12.45
N ARG A 217 12.39 -10.91 11.68
CA ARG A 217 13.86 -10.84 11.77
C ARG A 217 14.46 -9.59 11.11
N LEU A 218 13.72 -8.94 10.21
CA LEU A 218 14.06 -7.60 9.70
C LEU A 218 13.74 -6.48 10.69
N GLY A 219 13.11 -6.81 11.83
CA GLY A 219 12.82 -5.87 12.90
C GLY A 219 11.47 -5.18 12.79
N ILE A 220 10.56 -5.67 11.93
CA ILE A 220 9.19 -5.13 11.85
C ILE A 220 8.52 -5.25 13.21
N ARG A 221 8.00 -4.10 13.70
CA ARG A 221 7.36 -4.00 15.01
C ARG A 221 5.86 -4.25 14.98
N GLU A 222 5.19 -3.88 13.89
CA GLU A 222 3.75 -3.94 13.77
C GLU A 222 3.38 -4.73 12.52
N ALA A 223 2.72 -5.87 12.71
CA ALA A 223 2.22 -6.70 11.62
C ALA A 223 0.78 -7.13 11.87
N VAL A 224 0.00 -7.29 10.79
CA VAL A 224 -1.34 -7.87 10.85
C VAL A 224 -1.43 -9.03 9.86
N MET A 225 -2.02 -10.13 10.28
CA MET A 225 -2.26 -11.30 9.43
C MET A 225 -3.75 -11.57 9.31
N PHE A 226 -4.21 -11.73 8.06
CA PHE A 226 -5.59 -12.09 7.73
C PHE A 226 -5.61 -13.57 7.34
N GLU A 227 -6.16 -14.43 8.22
CA GLU A 227 -6.18 -15.86 8.03
C GLU A 227 -7.33 -16.48 8.83
N LYS A 228 -8.24 -17.17 8.16
CA LYS A 228 -9.46 -17.71 8.77
C LYS A 228 -9.46 -19.23 8.89
N ASP A 229 -8.52 -19.91 8.25
CA ASP A 229 -8.54 -21.35 8.14
C ASP A 229 -7.96 -22.03 9.38
N ARG A 230 -8.40 -23.26 9.57
CA ARG A 230 -7.78 -24.19 10.52
C ARG A 230 -6.69 -25.01 9.86
N VAL A 231 -5.76 -25.46 10.68
CA VAL A 231 -4.68 -26.34 10.21
C VAL A 231 -5.19 -27.74 9.94
N GLU A 232 -4.69 -28.33 8.86
CA GLU A 232 -4.95 -29.72 8.47
C GLU A 232 -3.64 -30.50 8.39
N GLU A 233 -3.69 -31.82 8.40
CA GLU A 233 -2.51 -32.68 8.31
C GLU A 233 -1.69 -32.38 7.04
N THR A 234 -2.38 -32.14 5.92
CA THR A 234 -1.76 -31.78 4.63
C THR A 234 -0.99 -30.46 4.65
N ASN A 235 -1.18 -29.61 5.68
CA ASN A 235 -0.47 -28.35 5.83
C ASN A 235 0.91 -28.51 6.50
N LEU A 236 1.12 -29.57 7.29
CA LEU A 236 2.33 -29.76 8.10
C LEU A 236 3.63 -29.73 7.30
N ASN A 237 3.57 -30.12 6.02
CA ASN A 237 4.74 -30.16 5.16
C ASN A 237 5.20 -28.77 4.67
N ARG A 238 4.40 -27.70 4.90
CA ARG A 238 4.67 -26.37 4.33
C ARG A 238 4.24 -25.17 5.19
N LEU A 239 3.47 -25.39 6.26
CA LEU A 239 3.06 -24.33 7.19
C LEU A 239 4.11 -24.16 8.28
N HIS A 240 4.88 -23.09 8.21
CA HIS A 240 5.92 -22.81 9.20
C HIS A 240 5.31 -22.60 10.59
N GLY A 241 5.90 -23.25 11.61
CA GLY A 241 5.45 -23.17 12.98
C GLY A 241 4.34 -24.15 13.37
N ALA A 242 3.72 -24.84 12.40
CA ALA A 242 2.70 -25.86 12.69
C ALA A 242 3.31 -27.14 13.31
N ARG A 243 2.56 -27.73 14.24
CA ARG A 243 2.91 -28.95 14.98
C ARG A 243 1.82 -29.99 14.82
N GLN A 244 2.16 -31.26 15.02
CA GLN A 244 1.15 -32.35 14.99
C GLN A 244 0.01 -32.13 15.98
N GLU A 245 0.31 -31.56 17.16
CA GLU A 245 -0.71 -31.25 18.16
C GLU A 245 -1.73 -30.21 17.70
N ASP A 246 -1.32 -29.27 16.81
CA ASP A 246 -2.22 -28.25 16.27
C ASP A 246 -3.29 -28.89 15.37
N VAL A 247 -2.90 -29.90 14.59
CA VAL A 247 -3.83 -30.66 13.73
C VAL A 247 -4.84 -31.41 14.61
N VAL A 248 -4.39 -32.10 15.66
CA VAL A 248 -5.26 -32.80 16.60
C VAL A 248 -6.27 -31.87 17.25
N LYS A 249 -5.84 -30.66 17.62
CA LYS A 249 -6.68 -29.61 18.22
C LYS A 249 -7.53 -28.84 17.20
N LYS A 250 -7.31 -29.06 15.90
CA LYS A 250 -7.90 -28.24 14.82
C LYS A 250 -7.69 -26.73 15.05
N ALA A 251 -6.47 -26.36 15.45
CA ALA A 251 -6.12 -24.98 15.77
C ALA A 251 -6.32 -24.05 14.57
N PHE A 252 -6.62 -22.79 14.81
CA PHE A 252 -6.58 -21.79 13.75
C PHE A 252 -5.13 -21.55 13.32
N LYS A 253 -4.89 -21.39 12.02
CA LYS A 253 -3.56 -21.04 11.51
C LYS A 253 -3.09 -19.71 12.12
N ALA A 254 -4.01 -18.79 12.36
CA ALA A 254 -3.76 -17.52 13.03
C ALA A 254 -3.12 -17.68 14.42
N ASP A 255 -3.61 -18.67 15.23
CA ASP A 255 -3.06 -18.96 16.56
C ASP A 255 -1.64 -19.52 16.50
N ILE A 256 -1.35 -20.33 15.47
CA ILE A 256 -0.01 -20.87 15.22
C ILE A 256 0.97 -19.73 14.96
N HIS A 257 0.57 -18.75 14.14
CA HIS A 257 1.40 -17.58 13.83
C HIS A 257 1.61 -16.67 15.06
N ALA A 258 0.55 -16.42 15.84
CA ALA A 258 0.67 -15.67 17.09
C ALA A 258 1.64 -16.35 18.06
N ARG A 259 1.53 -17.67 18.24
CA ARG A 259 2.47 -18.46 19.03
C ARG A 259 3.91 -18.33 18.51
N THR A 260 4.13 -18.45 17.21
CA THR A 260 5.46 -18.35 16.59
C THR A 260 6.12 -17.00 16.88
N VAL A 261 5.37 -15.91 16.82
CA VAL A 261 5.87 -14.56 17.14
C VAL A 261 6.17 -14.42 18.62
N ASN A 262 5.28 -14.90 19.48
CA ASN A 262 5.45 -14.83 20.94
C ASN A 262 6.65 -15.65 21.42
N GLU A 263 6.85 -16.87 20.88
CA GLU A 263 7.99 -17.73 21.23
C GLU A 263 9.33 -17.14 20.74
N ALA A 264 9.32 -16.39 19.64
CA ALA A 264 10.54 -15.76 19.13
C ALA A 264 10.97 -14.52 19.94
N ASP A 265 10.03 -13.83 20.56
CA ASP A 265 10.23 -12.65 21.43
C ASP A 265 11.18 -11.58 20.86
N LEU A 266 11.01 -11.27 19.56
CA LEU A 266 11.80 -10.25 18.86
C LEU A 266 11.10 -8.86 18.83
N GLY A 267 10.08 -8.69 19.65
CA GLY A 267 9.38 -7.41 19.84
C GLY A 267 8.40 -7.04 18.72
N MET A 268 7.96 -7.99 17.90
CA MET A 268 6.87 -7.79 16.95
C MET A 268 5.51 -7.89 17.66
N SER A 269 4.63 -6.93 17.42
CA SER A 269 3.21 -6.99 17.77
C SER A 269 2.43 -7.51 16.57
N LEU A 270 2.07 -8.79 16.59
CA LEU A 270 1.25 -9.41 15.54
C LEU A 270 -0.23 -9.36 15.95
N VAL A 271 -1.04 -8.68 15.14
CA VAL A 271 -2.50 -8.76 15.22
C VAL A 271 -2.98 -9.83 14.23
N THR A 272 -3.72 -10.81 14.70
CA THR A 272 -4.35 -11.81 13.83
C THR A 272 -5.83 -11.53 13.67
N MET A 273 -6.32 -11.64 12.44
CA MET A 273 -7.73 -11.48 12.12
C MET A 273 -8.25 -12.79 11.51
N ASP A 274 -9.20 -13.42 12.21
CA ASP A 274 -9.93 -14.62 11.74
C ASP A 274 -10.98 -14.17 10.70
N ALA A 275 -10.48 -13.68 9.57
CA ALA A 275 -11.32 -13.11 8.51
C ALA A 275 -10.59 -13.15 7.17
N TRP A 276 -11.37 -13.20 6.09
CA TRP A 276 -10.83 -13.00 4.77
C TRP A 276 -10.43 -11.52 4.57
N ALA A 277 -9.29 -11.28 3.93
CA ALA A 277 -8.75 -9.91 3.76
C ALA A 277 -9.73 -8.94 3.05
N GLY A 278 -10.68 -9.45 2.27
CA GLY A 278 -11.71 -8.65 1.62
C GLY A 278 -12.92 -8.30 2.48
N ASP A 279 -13.08 -8.86 3.67
CA ASP A 279 -14.24 -8.61 4.53
C ASP A 279 -14.29 -7.16 5.03
N PRO A 280 -15.48 -6.58 5.25
CA PRO A 280 -15.60 -5.24 5.79
C PRO A 280 -14.89 -5.04 7.14
N SER A 281 -14.88 -6.05 7.98
CA SER A 281 -14.24 -6.03 9.33
C SER A 281 -12.71 -5.87 9.28
N THR A 282 -12.08 -6.16 8.14
CA THR A 282 -10.61 -6.05 7.98
C THR A 282 -10.15 -4.68 7.48
N ARG A 283 -11.08 -3.81 7.07
CA ARG A 283 -10.77 -2.55 6.37
C ARG A 283 -9.83 -1.65 7.15
N ASP A 284 -10.10 -1.45 8.42
CA ASP A 284 -9.26 -0.59 9.27
C ASP A 284 -7.85 -1.13 9.39
N ALA A 285 -7.72 -2.44 9.58
CA ALA A 285 -6.43 -3.09 9.67
C ALA A 285 -5.64 -3.00 8.35
N LEU A 286 -6.30 -3.23 7.21
CA LEU A 286 -5.67 -3.07 5.89
C LEU A 286 -5.24 -1.63 5.64
N LYS A 287 -6.13 -0.66 5.90
CA LYS A 287 -5.83 0.77 5.75
C LYS A 287 -4.70 1.24 6.68
N SER A 288 -4.45 0.53 7.78
CA SER A 288 -3.36 0.85 8.72
C SER A 288 -1.98 0.35 8.27
N CYS A 289 -1.90 -0.53 7.27
CA CYS A 289 -0.64 -1.05 6.73
C CYS A 289 0.08 -0.05 5.82
N ASP A 290 1.40 -0.15 5.76
CA ASP A 290 2.25 0.59 4.81
C ASP A 290 2.69 -0.27 3.61
N VAL A 291 2.60 -1.58 3.76
CA VAL A 291 2.79 -2.58 2.70
C VAL A 291 1.98 -3.83 3.03
N ILE A 292 1.44 -4.50 2.01
CA ILE A 292 0.68 -5.75 2.17
C ILE A 292 1.32 -6.83 1.30
N PHE A 293 1.64 -7.96 1.91
CA PHE A 293 2.05 -9.18 1.20
C PHE A 293 0.81 -10.02 0.91
N CYS A 294 0.47 -10.13 -0.37
CA CYS A 294 -0.66 -10.94 -0.84
C CYS A 294 -0.20 -12.38 -1.05
N CYS A 295 -0.44 -13.22 -0.07
CA CYS A 295 -0.07 -14.63 -0.03
C CYS A 295 -1.29 -15.56 -0.16
N THR A 296 -2.44 -15.01 -0.54
CA THR A 296 -3.67 -15.79 -0.77
C THR A 296 -3.60 -16.54 -2.10
N ASP A 297 -4.29 -17.66 -2.19
CA ASP A 297 -4.41 -18.46 -3.40
C ASP A 297 -5.70 -18.16 -4.18
N ASP A 298 -6.67 -17.44 -3.59
CA ASP A 298 -7.93 -17.08 -4.21
C ASP A 298 -7.82 -15.89 -5.18
N HIS A 299 -8.55 -15.96 -6.31
CA HIS A 299 -8.61 -14.89 -7.30
C HIS A 299 -9.39 -13.68 -6.80
N ALA A 300 -10.39 -13.88 -5.95
CA ALA A 300 -11.20 -12.82 -5.37
C ALA A 300 -10.37 -11.93 -4.43
N GLY A 301 -9.56 -12.52 -3.55
CA GLY A 301 -8.66 -11.79 -2.66
C GLY A 301 -7.60 -11.00 -3.42
N ARG A 302 -7.00 -11.61 -4.46
CA ARG A 302 -6.07 -10.90 -5.35
C ARG A 302 -6.73 -9.74 -6.07
N LEU A 303 -7.95 -9.94 -6.60
CA LEU A 303 -8.70 -8.87 -7.29
C LEU A 303 -9.02 -7.72 -6.33
N PHE A 304 -9.43 -8.04 -5.12
CA PHE A 304 -9.70 -7.06 -4.09
C PHE A 304 -8.44 -6.25 -3.75
N LEU A 305 -7.33 -6.91 -3.41
CA LEU A 305 -6.07 -6.23 -3.06
C LEU A 305 -5.46 -5.46 -4.24
N ASN A 306 -5.66 -5.94 -5.47
CA ASN A 306 -5.26 -5.25 -6.69
C ASN A 306 -5.96 -3.87 -6.85
N ARG A 307 -7.23 -3.77 -6.49
CA ARG A 307 -7.97 -2.50 -6.44
C ARG A 307 -7.61 -1.67 -5.22
N PHE A 308 -7.49 -2.33 -4.06
CA PHE A 308 -7.15 -1.72 -2.79
C PHE A 308 -5.84 -0.92 -2.85
N ALA A 309 -4.81 -1.50 -3.46
CA ALA A 309 -3.51 -0.83 -3.65
C ALA A 309 -3.66 0.53 -4.35
N ARG A 310 -4.53 0.64 -5.33
CA ARG A 310 -4.75 1.89 -6.07
C ARG A 310 -5.59 2.90 -5.30
N PHE A 311 -6.67 2.46 -4.66
CA PHE A 311 -7.56 3.35 -3.91
C PHE A 311 -6.87 4.00 -2.73
N TYR A 312 -6.05 3.24 -2.02
CA TYR A 312 -5.41 3.70 -0.79
C TYR A 312 -3.93 4.02 -0.95
N GLY A 313 -3.35 3.80 -2.13
CA GLY A 313 -1.92 4.06 -2.35
C GLY A 313 -0.99 3.18 -1.50
N ILE A 314 -1.50 2.07 -0.98
CA ILE A 314 -0.74 1.13 -0.16
C ILE A 314 -0.14 0.06 -1.08
N PRO A 315 1.21 -0.09 -1.12
CA PRO A 315 1.86 -1.12 -1.90
C PRO A 315 1.36 -2.52 -1.57
N VAL A 316 1.06 -3.32 -2.60
CA VAL A 316 0.77 -4.74 -2.44
C VAL A 316 1.80 -5.55 -3.22
N ILE A 317 2.41 -6.51 -2.55
CA ILE A 317 3.37 -7.45 -3.15
C ILE A 317 2.68 -8.79 -3.24
N ASP A 318 2.27 -9.15 -4.45
CA ASP A 318 1.54 -10.39 -4.71
C ASP A 318 2.49 -11.54 -5.02
N VAL A 319 2.29 -12.65 -4.35
CA VAL A 319 3.09 -13.86 -4.47
C VAL A 319 2.24 -14.99 -5.01
N GLY A 320 2.67 -15.58 -6.11
CA GLY A 320 2.01 -16.72 -6.71
C GLY A 320 2.97 -17.86 -7.01
N LEU A 321 2.51 -19.07 -6.79
CA LEU A 321 3.16 -20.29 -7.27
C LEU A 321 2.25 -20.94 -8.33
N ALA A 322 2.84 -21.40 -9.42
CA ALA A 322 2.13 -22.11 -10.46
C ALA A 322 2.93 -23.33 -10.91
N MET A 323 2.22 -24.41 -11.16
CA MET A 323 2.78 -25.62 -11.73
C MET A 323 1.98 -26.00 -12.97
N GLN A 324 2.67 -26.28 -14.05
CA GLN A 324 2.08 -26.79 -15.27
C GLN A 324 2.75 -28.12 -15.60
N ARG A 325 1.92 -29.18 -15.74
CA ARG A 325 2.38 -30.48 -16.18
C ARG A 325 2.53 -30.48 -17.70
N ARG A 326 3.67 -30.92 -18.21
CA ARG A 326 3.93 -31.06 -19.62
C ARG A 326 3.44 -32.41 -20.14
N THR A 327 3.38 -32.56 -21.46
CA THR A 327 3.00 -33.82 -22.14
C THR A 327 3.99 -34.96 -21.88
N ASP A 328 5.27 -34.66 -21.66
CA ASP A 328 6.33 -35.61 -21.31
C ASP A 328 6.38 -35.98 -19.81
N GLN A 329 5.34 -35.60 -19.04
CA GLN A 329 5.21 -35.82 -17.60
C GLN A 329 6.17 -34.96 -16.76
N SER A 330 7.02 -34.14 -17.34
CA SER A 330 7.80 -33.13 -16.60
C SER A 330 6.92 -31.97 -16.13
N PHE A 331 7.47 -31.10 -15.27
CA PHE A 331 6.73 -29.97 -14.71
C PHE A 331 7.42 -28.66 -15.02
N ASP A 332 6.65 -27.68 -15.43
CA ASP A 332 7.03 -26.28 -15.33
C ASP A 332 6.57 -25.75 -13.98
N LEU A 333 7.52 -25.34 -13.16
CA LEU A 333 7.26 -24.80 -11.83
C LEU A 333 7.80 -23.38 -11.75
N PHE A 334 6.92 -22.47 -11.33
CA PHE A 334 7.20 -21.02 -11.28
C PHE A 334 6.83 -20.45 -9.92
N ALA A 335 7.67 -19.54 -9.40
CA ALA A 335 7.24 -18.53 -8.46
C ALA A 335 7.12 -17.20 -9.19
N ARG A 336 6.11 -16.43 -8.86
CA ARG A 336 5.89 -15.07 -9.36
C ARG A 336 5.77 -14.11 -8.19
N VAL A 337 6.47 -12.98 -8.28
CA VAL A 337 6.28 -11.82 -7.42
C VAL A 337 5.87 -10.65 -8.30
N SER A 338 4.76 -10.00 -7.98
CA SER A 338 4.30 -8.78 -8.67
C SER A 338 4.07 -7.68 -7.66
N THR A 339 4.55 -6.48 -7.96
CA THR A 339 4.44 -5.31 -7.09
C THR A 339 3.38 -4.35 -7.62
N LEU A 340 2.36 -4.08 -6.83
CA LEU A 340 1.24 -3.22 -7.17
C LEU A 340 1.49 -1.84 -6.55
N VAL A 341 2.17 -1.00 -7.30
CA VAL A 341 2.50 0.38 -6.95
C VAL A 341 2.16 1.30 -8.13
N PRO A 342 2.05 2.62 -7.93
CA PRO A 342 1.94 3.56 -9.04
C PRO A 342 3.06 3.34 -10.08
N GLY A 343 2.70 3.43 -11.37
CA GLY A 343 3.65 3.17 -12.47
C GLY A 343 3.75 1.71 -12.91
N HIS A 344 3.36 0.75 -12.07
CA HIS A 344 3.34 -0.66 -12.43
C HIS A 344 1.98 -1.13 -12.97
N SER A 345 2.01 -2.13 -13.86
CA SER A 345 0.79 -2.79 -14.34
C SER A 345 0.17 -3.64 -13.24
N CYS A 346 -1.16 -3.78 -13.29
CA CYS A 346 -1.90 -4.55 -12.29
C CYS A 346 -2.00 -6.04 -12.65
N LEU A 347 -2.45 -6.87 -11.69
CA LEU A 347 -2.59 -8.32 -11.87
C LEU A 347 -3.58 -8.71 -12.98
N LEU A 348 -4.61 -7.86 -13.24
CA LEU A 348 -5.53 -8.08 -14.37
C LEU A 348 -4.81 -7.92 -15.70
N CYS A 349 -4.00 -6.87 -15.87
CA CYS A 349 -3.20 -6.65 -17.07
C CYS A 349 -2.21 -7.80 -17.31
N GLY A 350 -1.68 -8.37 -16.23
CA GLY A 350 -0.79 -9.52 -16.28
C GLY A 350 -1.47 -10.86 -16.57
N GLY A 351 -2.81 -10.91 -16.59
CA GLY A 351 -3.54 -12.18 -16.73
C GLY A 351 -3.41 -13.12 -15.52
N PHE A 352 -3.04 -12.57 -14.35
CA PHE A 352 -2.80 -13.35 -13.12
C PHE A 352 -4.06 -13.55 -12.28
N ILE A 353 -5.14 -12.86 -12.63
CA ILE A 353 -6.47 -13.00 -12.05
C ILE A 353 -7.43 -13.46 -13.15
N ASP A 354 -8.16 -14.54 -12.89
CA ASP A 354 -9.31 -14.91 -13.69
C ASP A 354 -10.57 -14.29 -13.09
N PRO A 355 -11.21 -13.30 -13.77
CA PRO A 355 -12.40 -12.63 -13.24
C PRO A 355 -13.61 -13.56 -13.09
N ARG A 356 -13.66 -14.69 -13.82
CA ARG A 356 -14.74 -15.67 -13.68
C ARG A 356 -14.58 -16.42 -12.36
N ARG A 357 -13.38 -16.95 -12.11
CA ARG A 357 -13.06 -17.62 -10.84
C ARG A 357 -13.25 -16.68 -9.65
N ALA A 358 -12.81 -15.43 -9.76
CA ALA A 358 -13.02 -14.45 -8.70
C ALA A 358 -14.52 -14.27 -8.36
N ARG A 359 -15.40 -14.23 -9.38
CA ARG A 359 -16.86 -14.15 -9.15
C ARG A 359 -17.42 -15.42 -8.51
N GLU A 360 -16.98 -16.59 -8.96
CA GLU A 360 -17.39 -17.88 -8.40
C GLU A 360 -16.97 -18.01 -6.93
N GLU A 361 -15.77 -17.59 -6.58
CA GLU A 361 -15.26 -17.57 -5.20
C GLU A 361 -16.06 -16.62 -4.30
N VAL A 362 -16.44 -15.45 -4.82
CA VAL A 362 -17.31 -14.50 -4.10
C VAL A 362 -18.71 -15.10 -3.92
N LEU A 363 -19.29 -15.70 -4.96
CA LEU A 363 -20.60 -16.36 -4.89
C LEU A 363 -20.57 -17.49 -3.85
N ARG A 364 -19.59 -18.37 -3.91
CA ARG A 364 -19.43 -19.48 -2.96
C ARG A 364 -19.34 -19.00 -1.52
N ARG A 365 -18.72 -17.83 -1.29
CA ARG A 365 -18.57 -17.25 0.04
C ARG A 365 -19.87 -16.61 0.55
N ASN A 366 -20.58 -15.90 -0.32
CA ASN A 366 -21.74 -15.10 0.06
C ASN A 366 -23.06 -15.88 -0.01
N ASP A 367 -23.15 -16.83 -0.95
CA ASP A 367 -24.33 -17.67 -1.18
C ASP A 367 -23.89 -19.08 -1.62
N PRO A 368 -23.48 -19.92 -0.65
CA PRO A 368 -23.05 -21.30 -0.94
C PRO A 368 -24.11 -22.14 -1.65
N ASP A 369 -25.39 -21.94 -1.32
CA ASP A 369 -26.49 -22.72 -1.88
C ASP A 369 -26.68 -22.40 -3.38
N ALA A 370 -26.68 -21.13 -3.74
CA ALA A 370 -26.72 -20.69 -5.13
C ALA A 370 -25.48 -21.18 -5.92
N TYR A 371 -24.31 -21.18 -5.28
CA TYR A 371 -23.08 -21.71 -5.91
C TYR A 371 -23.21 -23.20 -6.24
N GLU A 372 -23.69 -24.05 -5.30
CA GLU A 372 -23.87 -25.48 -5.54
C GLU A 372 -24.93 -25.74 -6.62
N GLN A 373 -26.01 -24.95 -6.66
CA GLN A 373 -27.02 -25.05 -7.71
C GLN A 373 -26.42 -24.75 -9.10
N LEU A 374 -25.67 -23.65 -9.26
CA LEU A 374 -25.01 -23.28 -10.51
C LEU A 374 -23.93 -24.29 -10.93
N LYS A 375 -23.29 -24.95 -9.95
CA LYS A 375 -22.34 -26.03 -10.21
C LYS A 375 -23.01 -27.26 -10.79
N LEU A 376 -24.19 -27.63 -10.29
CA LEU A 376 -24.99 -28.73 -10.87
C LEU A 376 -25.45 -28.44 -12.30
N GLU A 377 -25.73 -27.16 -12.60
CA GLU A 377 -26.12 -26.70 -13.93
C GLU A 377 -24.91 -26.46 -14.87
N ALA A 378 -23.66 -26.77 -14.44
CA ALA A 378 -22.39 -26.56 -15.16
C ALA A 378 -22.11 -25.09 -15.58
N TYR A 379 -22.67 -24.12 -14.87
CA TYR A 379 -22.40 -22.69 -15.11
C TYR A 379 -21.16 -22.16 -14.37
N VAL A 380 -20.59 -22.93 -13.44
CA VAL A 380 -19.37 -22.61 -12.71
C VAL A 380 -18.27 -23.62 -13.02
N LEU A 381 -17.01 -23.16 -13.02
CA LEU A 381 -15.83 -23.98 -13.31
C LEU A 381 -15.54 -25.01 -12.19
N GLY A 382 -16.07 -24.74 -10.98
CA GLY A 382 -15.81 -25.55 -9.80
C GLY A 382 -14.41 -25.31 -9.21
N GLU A 383 -14.13 -26.04 -8.11
CA GLU A 383 -12.80 -26.05 -7.51
C GLU A 383 -11.84 -26.86 -8.42
N GLY A 384 -10.71 -26.24 -8.77
CA GLY A 384 -9.62 -26.98 -9.40
C GLY A 384 -8.93 -27.89 -8.38
N ASP A 385 -8.07 -28.78 -8.87
CA ASP A 385 -7.19 -29.53 -7.99
C ASP A 385 -6.37 -28.60 -7.12
N PRO A 386 -6.16 -28.92 -5.82
CA PRO A 386 -5.33 -28.11 -4.93
C PRO A 386 -3.95 -27.87 -5.54
N SER A 387 -3.54 -26.62 -5.61
CA SER A 387 -2.22 -26.28 -6.18
C SER A 387 -1.12 -26.99 -5.41
N PRO A 388 -0.24 -27.77 -6.07
CA PRO A 388 0.88 -28.41 -5.41
C PRO A 388 1.78 -27.36 -4.76
N ALA A 389 2.14 -27.58 -3.49
CA ALA A 389 2.99 -26.69 -2.75
C ALA A 389 4.08 -27.49 -2.00
N VAL A 390 5.33 -27.08 -2.19
CA VAL A 390 6.49 -27.67 -1.52
C VAL A 390 7.18 -26.55 -0.74
N VAL A 391 7.52 -26.81 0.50
CA VAL A 391 8.06 -25.81 1.45
C VAL A 391 9.26 -25.03 0.91
N THR A 392 10.16 -25.65 0.17
CA THR A 392 11.34 -24.97 -0.40
C THR A 392 10.94 -23.91 -1.44
N PHE A 393 9.96 -24.20 -2.30
CA PHE A 393 9.51 -23.27 -3.33
C PHE A 393 8.67 -22.12 -2.74
N THR A 394 7.83 -22.42 -1.75
CA THR A 394 7.05 -21.40 -1.06
C THR A 394 7.94 -20.45 -0.25
N SER A 395 8.99 -20.99 0.40
CA SER A 395 9.95 -20.18 1.16
C SER A 395 10.84 -19.33 0.24
N GLU A 396 11.27 -19.85 -0.92
CA GLU A 396 12.02 -19.05 -1.90
C GLU A 396 11.14 -17.93 -2.46
N ALA A 397 9.86 -18.21 -2.79
CA ALA A 397 8.92 -17.19 -3.24
C ALA A 397 8.65 -16.11 -2.19
N ALA A 398 8.51 -16.50 -0.93
CA ALA A 398 8.39 -15.56 0.20
C ALA A 398 9.62 -14.66 0.33
N SER A 399 10.83 -15.24 0.24
CA SER A 399 12.09 -14.50 0.26
C SER A 399 12.20 -13.53 -0.92
N MET A 400 11.77 -13.94 -2.12
CA MET A 400 11.72 -13.05 -3.29
C MET A 400 10.81 -11.84 -3.04
N ALA A 401 9.63 -12.06 -2.46
CA ALA A 401 8.68 -10.98 -2.18
C ALA A 401 9.22 -9.98 -1.15
N VAL A 402 9.82 -10.48 -0.06
CA VAL A 402 10.44 -9.62 0.95
C VAL A 402 11.64 -8.87 0.38
N ASN A 403 12.42 -9.49 -0.51
CA ASN A 403 13.54 -8.84 -1.20
C ASN A 403 13.07 -7.73 -2.15
N GLU A 404 11.93 -7.88 -2.84
CA GLU A 404 11.36 -6.80 -3.65
C GLU A 404 10.98 -5.61 -2.76
N TRP A 405 10.31 -5.83 -1.63
CA TRP A 405 10.03 -4.78 -0.68
C TRP A 405 11.30 -4.11 -0.15
N LEU A 406 12.31 -4.89 0.26
CA LEU A 406 13.61 -4.37 0.69
C LEU A 406 14.27 -3.54 -0.42
N THR A 407 14.17 -3.96 -1.68
CA THR A 407 14.68 -3.18 -2.82
C THR A 407 13.98 -1.82 -2.90
N GLY A 408 12.66 -1.79 -2.72
CA GLY A 408 11.89 -0.55 -2.67
C GLY A 408 12.40 0.41 -1.59
N VAL A 409 12.59 -0.10 -0.37
CA VAL A 409 12.99 0.72 0.79
C VAL A 409 14.48 1.10 0.74
N THR A 410 15.37 0.13 0.51
CA THR A 410 16.82 0.34 0.65
C THR A 410 17.51 0.74 -0.64
N GLY A 411 16.93 0.38 -1.79
CA GLY A 411 17.56 0.58 -3.11
C GLY A 411 18.76 -0.30 -3.41
N PHE A 412 18.97 -1.38 -2.67
CA PHE A 412 20.17 -2.21 -2.82
C PHE A 412 20.32 -2.81 -4.23
N ALA A 413 19.23 -3.04 -4.95
CA ALA A 413 19.25 -3.57 -6.30
C ALA A 413 19.27 -2.46 -7.40
N GLY A 414 19.44 -1.20 -7.00
CA GLY A 414 19.58 -0.06 -7.91
C GLY A 414 18.46 0.98 -7.80
N PRO A 415 18.59 2.09 -8.55
CA PRO A 415 17.70 3.24 -8.40
C PRO A 415 16.28 3.01 -8.90
N SER A 416 16.06 2.02 -9.77
CA SER A 416 14.74 1.70 -10.32
C SER A 416 13.75 1.14 -9.29
N GLY A 417 14.25 0.75 -8.09
CA GLY A 417 13.41 0.20 -7.05
C GLY A 417 12.85 -1.18 -7.38
N MET A 418 11.64 -1.47 -6.90
CA MET A 418 10.94 -2.73 -7.10
C MET A 418 10.64 -2.99 -8.58
N LEU A 419 10.70 -4.26 -8.99
CA LEU A 419 10.32 -4.68 -10.33
C LEU A 419 8.80 -4.90 -10.43
N PRO A 420 8.15 -4.56 -11.57
CA PRO A 420 6.72 -4.80 -11.76
C PRO A 420 6.33 -6.25 -11.61
N THR A 421 7.10 -7.14 -12.21
CA THR A 421 6.88 -8.59 -12.14
C THR A 421 8.19 -9.34 -12.30
N ARG A 422 8.36 -10.37 -11.48
CA ARG A 422 9.51 -11.24 -11.43
C ARG A 422 9.05 -12.70 -11.41
N PHE A 423 9.60 -13.52 -12.32
CA PHE A 423 9.36 -14.94 -12.37
C PHE A 423 10.63 -15.71 -12.03
N ARG A 424 10.57 -16.57 -11.05
CA ARG A 424 11.55 -17.63 -10.81
C ARG A 424 11.08 -18.90 -11.47
N ARG A 425 11.84 -19.43 -12.42
CA ARG A 425 11.56 -20.70 -13.08
C ARG A 425 12.45 -21.80 -12.47
N PHE A 426 11.89 -22.57 -11.56
CA PHE A 426 12.64 -23.59 -10.82
C PHE A 426 13.17 -24.70 -11.74
N HIS A 427 12.35 -25.14 -12.68
CA HIS A 427 12.71 -26.18 -13.65
C HIS A 427 13.84 -25.75 -14.61
N ALA A 428 13.91 -24.45 -14.94
CA ALA A 428 14.93 -23.89 -15.84
C ALA A 428 16.12 -23.27 -15.10
N ARG A 429 16.03 -23.13 -13.77
CA ARG A 429 17.04 -22.52 -12.88
C ARG A 429 17.39 -21.08 -13.26
N ASP A 430 16.43 -20.33 -13.78
CA ASP A 430 16.62 -18.92 -14.18
C ASP A 430 15.51 -18.02 -13.65
N GLU A 431 15.69 -16.72 -13.89
CA GLU A 431 14.71 -15.70 -13.59
C GLU A 431 14.33 -14.91 -14.84
N ARG A 432 13.10 -14.38 -14.86
CA ARG A 432 12.57 -13.54 -15.92
C ARG A 432 11.91 -12.31 -15.34
N PHE A 433 12.09 -11.19 -16.02
CA PHE A 433 11.59 -9.87 -15.62
C PHE A 433 10.74 -9.29 -16.78
N PRO A 434 9.54 -9.83 -17.01
CA PRO A 434 8.72 -9.37 -18.12
C PRO A 434 8.22 -7.95 -17.87
N ARG A 435 8.26 -7.11 -18.89
CA ARG A 435 7.57 -5.83 -18.93
C ARG A 435 6.16 -6.08 -19.44
N ILE A 436 5.20 -6.04 -18.54
CA ILE A 436 3.79 -6.21 -18.85
C ILE A 436 3.17 -4.82 -18.97
N PRO A 437 2.73 -4.37 -20.15
CA PRO A 437 2.11 -3.07 -20.28
C PRO A 437 0.73 -3.05 -19.65
N SER A 438 0.30 -1.89 -19.16
CA SER A 438 -1.10 -1.67 -18.77
C SER A 438 -1.97 -1.79 -20.02
N GLN A 439 -3.05 -2.59 -19.94
CA GLN A 439 -3.96 -2.79 -21.07
C GLN A 439 -4.86 -1.56 -21.23
N PRO A 440 -5.09 -1.06 -22.48
CA PRO A 440 -6.03 0.00 -22.72
C PRO A 440 -7.42 -0.35 -22.16
N GLY A 441 -8.03 0.58 -21.44
CA GLY A 441 -9.35 0.37 -20.84
C GLY A 441 -9.35 -0.54 -19.59
N CYS A 442 -8.19 -0.91 -19.03
CA CYS A 442 -8.17 -1.65 -17.78
C CYS A 442 -8.91 -0.88 -16.67
N PRO A 443 -9.94 -1.50 -16.05
CA PRO A 443 -10.75 -0.81 -15.04
C PRO A 443 -9.98 -0.54 -13.74
N CYS A 444 -8.82 -1.16 -13.59
CA CYS A 444 -7.99 -1.02 -12.39
C CYS A 444 -6.87 0.02 -12.60
N CYS A 445 -5.94 -0.19 -13.53
CA CYS A 445 -4.72 0.62 -13.58
C CYS A 445 -4.73 1.77 -14.59
N VAL A 446 -5.72 1.83 -15.50
CA VAL A 446 -5.83 2.90 -16.50
C VAL A 446 -6.89 3.94 -16.11
N ALA A 447 -7.88 3.55 -15.31
CA ALA A 447 -8.94 4.47 -14.89
C ALA A 447 -8.38 5.55 -13.96
N PRO A 448 -8.34 6.84 -14.37
CA PRO A 448 -7.75 7.91 -13.56
C PRO A 448 -8.48 8.09 -12.22
N MET A 449 -9.74 7.70 -12.18
CA MET A 449 -10.62 7.85 -11.01
C MET A 449 -10.33 6.81 -9.89
N THR A 450 -9.43 5.85 -10.08
CA THR A 450 -9.16 4.82 -9.06
C THR A 450 -7.96 5.15 -8.18
N LEU A 451 -7.05 6.00 -8.63
CA LEU A 451 -5.81 6.27 -7.94
C LEU A 451 -6.02 7.25 -6.76
N GLY A 452 -5.63 6.84 -5.56
CA GLY A 452 -5.61 7.73 -4.39
C GLY A 452 -6.98 8.24 -3.93
N ARG A 453 -8.05 7.47 -4.14
CA ARG A 453 -9.42 7.91 -3.78
C ARG A 453 -9.74 7.79 -2.30
N GLY A 454 -9.06 6.90 -1.58
CA GLY A 454 -9.44 6.60 -0.21
C GLY A 454 -10.86 6.01 -0.11
N ASP A 455 -11.66 6.48 0.84
CA ASP A 455 -13.02 5.99 1.11
C ASP A 455 -14.11 6.64 0.24
N VAL A 456 -13.76 7.30 -0.87
CA VAL A 456 -14.74 7.92 -1.77
C VAL A 456 -15.58 6.86 -2.47
N LYS A 457 -16.89 7.01 -2.44
CA LYS A 457 -17.83 6.08 -3.10
C LYS A 457 -17.88 6.31 -4.62
N PRO A 458 -18.14 5.28 -5.43
CA PRO A 458 -18.31 3.89 -5.02
C PRO A 458 -17.00 3.31 -4.47
N PHE A 459 -17.09 2.63 -3.32
CA PHE A 459 -15.94 2.07 -2.65
C PHE A 459 -15.38 0.89 -3.44
N LEU A 460 -14.13 1.00 -3.92
CA LEU A 460 -13.45 -0.02 -4.71
C LEU A 460 -14.23 -0.49 -5.95
N ASP A 461 -15.14 0.34 -6.48
CA ASP A 461 -16.05 -0.01 -7.58
C ASP A 461 -16.85 -1.31 -7.30
N MET A 462 -17.05 -1.65 -6.06
CA MET A 462 -17.92 -2.75 -5.70
C MET A 462 -19.35 -2.33 -5.91
N VAL A 463 -20.00 -2.98 -6.87
CA VAL A 463 -21.45 -2.98 -6.96
C VAL A 463 -21.92 -3.79 -5.76
N THR A 464 -22.58 -3.13 -4.82
CA THR A 464 -23.23 -3.77 -3.68
C THR A 464 -24.40 -4.61 -4.17
#